data_b01ad4a3477691fd09c0f9a73bf29704
#
_entry.id   b01ad4a3477691fd09c0f9a73bf29704
#
_cell.length_a   1.000
_cell.length_b   1.000
_cell.length_c   1.000
_cell.angle_alpha   90.00
_cell.angle_beta   90.00
_cell.angle_gamma   90.00
#
_symmetry.space_group_name_H-M   'P 1'
#
loop_
_entity.id
_entity.type
_entity.pdbx_description
1 polymer ?
#
loop_
_entity_poly.entity_id
_entity_poly.type
_entity_poly.pdbx_seq_one_letter_code
_entity_poly.pdbx_strand_id
1 'polypeptide(L)'
;ILCALGLTLLVVVFGAYVRLSDAGLGCPDWPGCYGQLSPAPAAAPILDAHAADPHGPVSLPKAWKEMIHRYLAASLGLLIIAIAALAWLHRGRPGSAPGVASLLVGVVIFQGLLGKWTVTLLLKPAIVTAHLLGGLATLSLLAWLALRAFERPPLAAGRGLAAAARLGLLLLIGQVALGGWTSTNYAALACTDFPA
;
A
#
# COMPACT_ATOMS: atom_id res chain seq x y z
N ILE A 1 -13.13 3.31 11.77
CA ILE A 1 -12.31 2.11 11.45
C ILE A 1 -12.77 1.51 10.12
N LEU A 2 -14.06 1.20 9.92
CA LEU A 2 -14.56 0.57 8.69
C LEU A 2 -14.27 1.40 7.42
N CYS A 3 -14.43 2.73 7.49
CA CYS A 3 -14.06 3.62 6.37
C CYS A 3 -12.56 3.51 6.04
N ALA A 4 -11.69 3.46 7.07
CA ALA A 4 -10.26 3.29 6.85
C ALA A 4 -9.93 1.91 6.25
N LEU A 5 -10.61 0.86 6.69
CA LEU A 5 -10.45 -0.49 6.16
C LEU A 5 -10.83 -0.55 4.68
N GLY A 6 -12.00 0.01 4.31
CA GLY A 6 -12.45 0.10 2.91
C GLY A 6 -11.51 0.93 2.04
N LEU A 7 -11.06 2.10 2.56
CA LEU A 7 -10.10 2.93 1.86
C LEU A 7 -8.74 2.23 1.69
N THR A 8 -8.27 1.47 2.69
CA THR A 8 -7.02 0.70 2.58
C THR A 8 -7.12 -0.37 1.49
N LEU A 9 -8.25 -1.09 1.41
CA LEU A 9 -8.49 -2.05 0.34
C LEU A 9 -8.43 -1.35 -1.03
N LEU A 10 -9.09 -0.21 -1.18
CA LEU A 10 -9.04 0.59 -2.40
C LEU A 10 -7.61 1.02 -2.75
N VAL A 11 -6.84 1.52 -1.77
CA VAL A 11 -5.43 1.94 -1.96
C VAL A 11 -4.57 0.77 -2.41
N VAL A 12 -4.71 -0.41 -1.80
CA VAL A 12 -3.93 -1.61 -2.19
C VAL A 12 -4.27 -2.05 -3.61
N VAL A 13 -5.55 -2.15 -3.96
CA VAL A 13 -6.00 -2.53 -5.31
C VAL A 13 -5.57 -1.49 -6.35
N PHE A 14 -5.75 -0.21 -6.03
CA PHE A 14 -5.35 0.87 -6.95
C PHE A 14 -3.83 0.95 -7.11
N GLY A 15 -3.05 0.68 -6.06
CA GLY A 15 -1.59 0.56 -6.14
C GLY A 15 -1.13 -0.56 -7.06
N ALA A 16 -1.81 -1.72 -7.01
CA ALA A 16 -1.58 -2.80 -7.96
C ALA A 16 -1.93 -2.38 -9.41
N TYR A 17 -3.01 -1.64 -9.61
CA TYR A 17 -3.38 -1.08 -10.91
C TYR A 17 -2.33 -0.08 -11.43
N VAL A 18 -1.80 0.82 -10.58
CA VAL A 18 -0.69 1.73 -10.94
C VAL A 18 0.52 0.92 -11.40
N ARG A 19 0.87 -0.14 -10.67
CA ARG A 19 1.99 -1.02 -11.02
C ARG A 19 1.78 -1.73 -12.37
N LEU A 20 0.61 -2.35 -12.57
CA LEU A 20 0.26 -3.07 -13.81
C LEU A 20 0.10 -2.15 -15.02
N SER A 21 -0.20 -0.87 -14.78
CA SER A 21 -0.28 0.16 -15.83
C SER A 21 1.08 0.79 -16.16
N ASP A 22 2.16 0.29 -15.55
CA ASP A 22 3.51 0.86 -15.67
C ASP A 22 3.54 2.38 -15.40
N ALA A 23 2.77 2.81 -14.39
CA ALA A 23 2.56 4.21 -14.03
C ALA A 23 3.30 4.65 -12.77
N GLY A 24 4.16 3.79 -12.18
CA GLY A 24 4.83 4.07 -10.91
C GLY A 24 5.99 5.06 -10.99
N LEU A 25 6.34 5.55 -12.19
CA LEU A 25 7.32 6.61 -12.45
C LEU A 25 6.73 7.70 -13.36
N GLY A 26 5.44 7.90 -13.34
CA GLY A 26 4.75 8.96 -14.07
C GLY A 26 5.10 10.38 -13.57
N CYS A 27 5.53 10.49 -12.31
CA CYS A 27 6.02 11.72 -11.67
C CYS A 27 7.44 11.49 -11.13
N PRO A 28 8.45 12.29 -11.53
CA PRO A 28 9.85 12.07 -11.15
C PRO A 28 10.17 12.45 -9.72
N ASP A 29 9.33 13.24 -9.07
CA ASP A 29 9.51 13.80 -7.74
C ASP A 29 8.46 13.31 -6.74
N TRP A 30 8.68 13.63 -5.48
CA TRP A 30 7.79 13.29 -4.37
C TRP A 30 7.85 14.43 -3.32
N PRO A 31 6.72 14.84 -2.71
CA PRO A 31 5.37 14.27 -2.79
C PRO A 31 4.53 14.73 -4.00
N GLY A 32 4.98 15.72 -4.74
CA GLY A 32 4.30 16.32 -5.89
C GLY A 32 4.58 15.62 -7.22
N CYS A 33 4.38 16.36 -8.30
CA CYS A 33 4.65 15.96 -9.68
C CYS A 33 5.20 17.17 -10.44
N TYR A 34 6.48 17.13 -10.84
CA TYR A 34 7.19 18.28 -11.44
C TYR A 34 7.10 19.55 -10.58
N GLY A 35 7.30 19.41 -9.27
CA GLY A 35 7.21 20.53 -8.31
C GLY A 35 5.81 21.05 -8.04
N GLN A 36 4.77 20.46 -8.64
CA GLN A 36 3.38 20.84 -8.46
C GLN A 36 2.61 19.85 -7.58
N LEU A 37 1.51 20.28 -6.99
CA LEU A 37 0.67 19.40 -6.16
C LEU A 37 -0.19 18.44 -6.99
N SER A 38 -0.36 18.70 -8.29
CA SER A 38 -1.10 17.83 -9.19
C SER A 38 -0.54 17.88 -10.61
N PRO A 39 -0.82 16.86 -11.46
CA PRO A 39 -0.37 16.84 -12.86
C PRO A 39 -0.99 17.92 -13.75
N ALA A 40 -2.13 18.52 -13.37
CA ALA A 40 -2.79 19.53 -14.21
C ALA A 40 -1.92 20.76 -14.48
N PRO A 41 -1.37 21.47 -13.45
CA PRO A 41 -0.46 22.59 -13.68
C PRO A 41 0.92 22.15 -14.21
N ALA A 42 1.27 20.87 -14.10
CA ALA A 42 2.51 20.28 -14.62
C ALA A 42 2.34 19.68 -16.03
N ALA A 43 1.22 19.91 -16.71
CA ALA A 43 0.93 19.27 -17.99
C ALA A 43 1.98 19.56 -19.07
N ALA A 44 2.47 20.80 -19.17
CA ALA A 44 3.48 21.18 -20.18
C ALA A 44 4.78 20.34 -20.01
N PRO A 45 5.50 20.35 -18.87
CA PRO A 45 6.72 19.55 -18.72
C PRO A 45 6.48 18.04 -18.82
N ILE A 46 5.28 17.54 -18.46
CA ILE A 46 4.93 16.12 -18.65
C ILE A 46 4.81 15.79 -20.16
N LEU A 47 4.17 16.65 -20.94
CA LEU A 47 4.03 16.46 -22.39
C LEU A 47 5.38 16.56 -23.09
N ASP A 48 6.23 17.50 -22.70
CA ASP A 48 7.59 17.65 -23.23
C ASP A 48 8.43 16.39 -22.94
N ALA A 49 8.36 15.87 -21.71
CA ALA A 49 9.06 14.63 -21.34
C ALA A 49 8.53 13.44 -22.15
N HIS A 50 7.22 13.36 -22.36
CA HIS A 50 6.62 12.31 -23.21
C HIS A 50 7.00 12.43 -24.68
N ALA A 51 7.09 13.65 -25.21
CA ALA A 51 7.51 13.87 -26.59
C ALA A 51 8.99 13.52 -26.80
N ALA A 52 9.84 13.74 -25.80
CA ALA A 52 11.25 13.34 -25.83
C ALA A 52 11.45 11.81 -25.76
N ASP A 53 10.59 11.10 -25.03
CA ASP A 53 10.61 9.63 -24.91
C ASP A 53 9.17 9.07 -24.91
N PRO A 54 8.57 8.82 -26.08
CA PRO A 54 7.18 8.34 -26.18
C PRO A 54 6.95 6.95 -25.58
N HIS A 55 8.00 6.14 -25.45
CA HIS A 55 7.96 4.80 -24.84
C HIS A 55 8.39 4.81 -23.35
N GLY A 56 8.78 5.95 -22.84
CA GLY A 56 9.22 6.14 -21.48
C GLY A 56 8.11 6.00 -20.42
N PRO A 57 8.51 6.09 -19.15
CA PRO A 57 7.57 5.93 -18.03
C PRO A 57 6.62 7.13 -17.86
N VAL A 58 6.93 8.29 -18.47
CA VAL A 58 6.20 9.54 -18.24
C VAL A 58 5.13 9.74 -19.31
N SER A 59 3.90 9.96 -18.87
CA SER A 59 2.80 10.49 -19.69
C SER A 59 1.73 11.08 -18.76
N LEU A 60 0.88 11.95 -19.27
CA LEU A 60 -0.15 12.61 -18.46
C LEU A 60 -1.11 11.60 -17.81
N PRO A 61 -1.60 10.54 -18.48
CA PRO A 61 -2.41 9.50 -17.82
C PRO A 61 -1.66 8.72 -16.74
N LYS A 62 -0.37 8.41 -16.93
CA LYS A 62 0.45 7.72 -15.92
C LYS A 62 0.68 8.61 -14.70
N ALA A 63 0.99 9.88 -14.90
CA ALA A 63 1.14 10.86 -13.82
C ALA A 63 -0.13 10.99 -12.97
N TRP A 64 -1.31 11.04 -13.60
CA TRP A 64 -2.58 11.07 -12.88
C TRP A 64 -2.84 9.80 -12.07
N LYS A 65 -2.60 8.61 -12.62
CA LYS A 65 -2.75 7.35 -11.89
C LYS A 65 -1.89 7.34 -10.62
N GLU A 66 -0.63 7.73 -10.75
CA GLU A 66 0.29 7.79 -9.61
C GLU A 66 -0.15 8.82 -8.57
N MET A 67 -0.51 10.04 -8.99
CA MET A 67 -0.94 11.09 -8.05
C MET A 67 -2.26 10.75 -7.35
N ILE A 68 -3.22 10.15 -8.03
CA ILE A 68 -4.47 9.67 -7.40
C ILE A 68 -4.14 8.65 -6.30
N HIS A 69 -3.22 7.71 -6.55
CA HIS A 69 -2.77 6.76 -5.52
C HIS A 69 -2.15 7.47 -4.31
N ARG A 70 -1.30 8.47 -4.54
CA ARG A 70 -0.69 9.29 -3.47
C ARG A 70 -1.75 10.04 -2.65
N TYR A 71 -2.78 10.61 -3.29
CA TYR A 71 -3.87 11.32 -2.59
C TYR A 71 -4.69 10.36 -1.73
N LEU A 72 -5.05 9.20 -2.26
CA LEU A 72 -5.78 8.17 -1.51
C LEU A 72 -4.96 7.68 -0.31
N ALA A 73 -3.65 7.45 -0.50
CA ALA A 73 -2.74 7.04 0.57
C ALA A 73 -2.57 8.13 1.65
N ALA A 74 -2.45 9.41 1.26
CA ALA A 74 -2.39 10.53 2.19
C ALA A 74 -3.68 10.66 3.01
N SER A 75 -4.84 10.56 2.36
CA SER A 75 -6.17 10.57 3.02
C SER A 75 -6.30 9.41 4.02
N LEU A 76 -5.81 8.22 3.66
CA LEU A 76 -5.75 7.07 4.56
C LEU A 76 -4.84 7.35 5.76
N GLY A 77 -3.68 7.94 5.55
CA GLY A 77 -2.75 8.33 6.62
C GLY A 77 -3.39 9.25 7.64
N LEU A 78 -4.08 10.30 7.17
CA LEU A 78 -4.81 11.23 8.03
C LEU A 78 -5.93 10.52 8.83
N LEU A 79 -6.64 9.62 8.18
CA LEU A 79 -7.71 8.84 8.84
C LEU A 79 -7.15 7.90 9.91
N ILE A 80 -5.99 7.29 9.67
CA ILE A 80 -5.31 6.44 10.67
C ILE A 80 -4.82 7.27 11.86
N ILE A 81 -4.29 8.47 11.64
CA ILE A 81 -3.91 9.39 12.72
C ILE A 81 -5.15 9.76 13.57
N ALA A 82 -6.27 10.07 12.92
CA ALA A 82 -7.53 10.35 13.64
C ALA A 82 -8.01 9.15 14.46
N ILE A 83 -7.92 7.92 13.92
CA ILE A 83 -8.25 6.68 14.63
C ILE A 83 -7.34 6.53 15.87
N ALA A 84 -6.04 6.77 15.74
CA ALA A 84 -5.11 6.68 16.86
C ALA A 84 -5.41 7.73 17.92
N ALA A 85 -5.68 8.97 17.55
CA ALA A 85 -6.08 10.02 18.49
C ALA A 85 -7.35 9.63 19.27
N LEU A 86 -8.38 9.16 18.57
CA LEU A 86 -9.62 8.68 19.19
C LEU A 86 -9.39 7.47 20.11
N ALA A 87 -8.51 6.52 19.74
CA ALA A 87 -8.18 5.37 20.56
C ALA A 87 -7.48 5.79 21.87
N TRP A 88 -6.62 6.81 21.84
CA TRP A 88 -5.97 7.36 23.02
C TRP A 88 -6.95 8.16 23.89
N LEU A 89 -7.81 8.99 23.28
CA LEU A 89 -8.85 9.74 24.03
C LEU A 89 -9.83 8.81 24.77
N HIS A 90 -10.11 7.65 24.19
CA HIS A 90 -11.04 6.67 24.73
C HIS A 90 -10.35 5.41 25.28
N ARG A 91 -9.09 5.51 25.71
CA ARG A 91 -8.28 4.33 26.13
C ARG A 91 -8.87 3.50 27.29
N GLY A 92 -9.75 4.10 28.10
CA GLY A 92 -10.44 3.40 29.18
C GLY A 92 -11.71 2.64 28.74
N ARG A 93 -12.13 2.73 27.49
CA ARG A 93 -13.33 2.04 27.01
C ARG A 93 -13.02 0.62 26.56
N PRO A 94 -13.96 -0.35 26.76
CA PRO A 94 -13.85 -1.68 26.16
C PRO A 94 -13.63 -1.60 24.65
N GLY A 95 -12.86 -2.52 24.09
CA GLY A 95 -12.56 -2.54 22.65
C GLY A 95 -11.50 -1.51 22.18
N SER A 96 -11.17 -0.49 23.00
CA SER A 96 -10.08 0.44 22.64
C SER A 96 -8.73 -0.26 22.65
N ALA A 97 -7.91 0.01 21.62
CA ALA A 97 -6.58 -0.58 21.47
C ALA A 97 -5.54 0.48 21.04
N PRO A 98 -5.21 1.45 21.93
CA PRO A 98 -4.33 2.56 21.57
C PRO A 98 -2.93 2.11 21.13
N GLY A 99 -2.39 1.02 21.69
CA GLY A 99 -1.10 0.46 21.28
C GLY A 99 -1.10 -0.02 19.82
N VAL A 100 -2.17 -0.72 19.40
CA VAL A 100 -2.31 -1.17 18.00
C VAL A 100 -2.52 0.02 17.06
N ALA A 101 -3.29 1.02 17.49
CA ALA A 101 -3.50 2.23 16.71
C ALA A 101 -2.19 3.04 16.56
N SER A 102 -1.35 3.10 17.57
CA SER A 102 -0.02 3.72 17.49
C SER A 102 0.92 2.93 16.57
N LEU A 103 0.91 1.60 16.63
CA LEU A 103 1.66 0.75 15.70
C LEU A 103 1.23 1.03 14.26
N LEU A 104 -0.07 1.16 14.00
CA LEU A 104 -0.60 1.50 12.67
C LEU A 104 -0.06 2.85 12.16
N VAL A 105 0.01 3.88 13.02
CA VAL A 105 0.62 5.16 12.65
C VAL A 105 2.08 4.96 12.25
N GLY A 106 2.86 4.20 13.03
CA GLY A 106 4.25 3.87 12.68
C GLY A 106 4.37 3.14 11.34
N VAL A 107 3.53 2.15 11.10
CA VAL A 107 3.48 1.41 9.82
C VAL A 107 3.14 2.34 8.66
N VAL A 108 2.17 3.24 8.81
CA VAL A 108 1.77 4.16 7.72
C VAL A 108 2.84 5.22 7.43
N ILE A 109 3.53 5.72 8.45
CA ILE A 109 4.69 6.60 8.24
C ILE A 109 5.76 5.86 7.43
N PHE A 110 6.08 4.63 7.82
CA PHE A 110 7.04 3.80 7.08
C PHE A 110 6.57 3.49 5.65
N GLN A 111 5.25 3.27 5.44
CA GLN A 111 4.66 3.13 4.12
C GLN A 111 4.82 4.38 3.25
N GLY A 112 4.69 5.58 3.84
CA GLY A 112 4.98 6.84 3.15
C GLY A 112 6.43 6.95 2.69
N LEU A 113 7.38 6.52 3.55
CA LEU A 113 8.81 6.46 3.19
C LEU A 113 9.08 5.43 2.08
N LEU A 114 8.51 4.23 2.18
CA LEU A 114 8.60 3.23 1.12
C LEU A 114 8.01 3.76 -0.19
N GLY A 115 6.83 4.43 -0.14
CA GLY A 115 6.22 5.08 -1.30
C GLY A 115 7.12 6.16 -1.92
N LYS A 116 7.80 6.99 -1.12
CA LYS A 116 8.84 7.90 -1.61
C LYS A 116 9.97 7.13 -2.30
N TRP A 117 10.48 6.08 -1.66
CA TRP A 117 11.60 5.29 -2.18
C TRP A 117 11.23 4.47 -3.42
N THR A 118 9.97 4.12 -3.66
CA THR A 118 9.58 3.51 -4.94
C THR A 118 9.89 4.43 -6.11
N VAL A 119 9.70 5.73 -5.96
CA VAL A 119 10.01 6.74 -6.99
C VAL A 119 11.51 7.05 -7.01
N THR A 120 12.08 7.48 -5.89
CA THR A 120 13.47 7.96 -5.82
C THR A 120 14.52 6.88 -6.05
N LEU A 121 14.18 5.61 -5.87
CA LEU A 121 15.03 4.45 -6.15
C LEU A 121 14.57 3.67 -7.41
N LEU A 122 13.79 4.31 -8.27
CA LEU A 122 13.42 3.80 -9.60
C LEU A 122 12.83 2.37 -9.53
N LEU A 123 11.82 2.18 -8.67
CA LEU A 123 11.07 0.93 -8.48
C LEU A 123 11.93 -0.28 -8.12
N LYS A 124 12.98 -0.12 -7.31
CA LYS A 124 13.79 -1.25 -6.83
C LYS A 124 12.90 -2.37 -6.31
N PRO A 125 13.07 -3.63 -6.78
CA PRO A 125 12.17 -4.75 -6.44
C PRO A 125 11.96 -4.96 -4.94
N ALA A 126 13.03 -4.85 -4.13
CA ALA A 126 12.94 -5.00 -2.69
C ALA A 126 12.05 -3.92 -2.04
N ILE A 127 12.14 -2.66 -2.51
CA ILE A 127 11.35 -1.53 -1.98
C ILE A 127 9.87 -1.71 -2.34
N VAL A 128 9.58 -2.04 -3.61
CA VAL A 128 8.19 -2.22 -4.07
C VAL A 128 7.54 -3.43 -3.38
N THR A 129 8.28 -4.53 -3.22
CA THR A 129 7.80 -5.72 -2.49
C THR A 129 7.56 -5.40 -1.00
N ALA A 130 8.46 -4.66 -0.35
CA ALA A 130 8.27 -4.22 1.03
C ALA A 130 7.05 -3.28 1.16
N HIS A 131 6.84 -2.38 0.20
CA HIS A 131 5.67 -1.49 0.16
C HIS A 131 4.36 -2.29 0.02
N LEU A 132 4.32 -3.32 -0.83
CA LEU A 132 3.18 -4.23 -0.95
C LEU A 132 2.88 -4.94 0.39
N LEU A 133 3.90 -5.56 0.99
CA LEU A 133 3.74 -6.28 2.27
C LEU A 133 3.27 -5.36 3.40
N GLY A 134 3.81 -4.16 3.48
CA GLY A 134 3.39 -3.18 4.48
C GLY A 134 1.98 -2.64 4.24
N GLY A 135 1.54 -2.51 2.99
CA GLY A 135 0.16 -2.19 2.64
C GLY A 135 -0.82 -3.26 3.14
N LEU A 136 -0.49 -4.54 2.93
CA LEU A 136 -1.27 -5.67 3.44
C LEU A 136 -1.21 -5.77 4.98
N ALA A 137 -0.09 -5.44 5.60
CA ALA A 137 0.01 -5.35 7.06
C ALA A 137 -0.90 -4.24 7.61
N THR A 138 -0.96 -3.08 6.95
CA THR A 138 -1.90 -1.99 7.30
C THR A 138 -3.34 -2.47 7.24
N LEU A 139 -3.73 -3.16 6.15
CA LEU A 139 -5.06 -3.75 6.00
C LEU A 139 -5.38 -4.75 7.13
N SER A 140 -4.44 -5.63 7.44
CA SER A 140 -4.59 -6.65 8.49
C SER A 140 -4.73 -6.04 9.88
N LEU A 141 -3.95 -5.00 10.20
CA LEU A 141 -4.02 -4.30 11.48
C LEU A 141 -5.35 -3.53 11.62
N LEU A 142 -5.84 -2.91 10.56
CA LEU A 142 -7.15 -2.25 10.56
C LEU A 142 -8.29 -3.25 10.69
N ALA A 143 -8.22 -4.40 10.02
CA ALA A 143 -9.17 -5.49 10.20
C ALA A 143 -9.18 -5.99 11.64
N TRP A 144 -8.00 -6.16 12.25
CA TRP A 144 -7.89 -6.54 13.65
C TRP A 144 -8.52 -5.49 14.58
N LEU A 145 -8.23 -4.20 14.38
CA LEU A 145 -8.86 -3.12 15.16
C LEU A 145 -10.40 -3.13 15.00
N ALA A 146 -10.90 -3.36 13.79
CA ALA A 146 -12.33 -3.46 13.55
C ALA A 146 -12.96 -4.63 14.32
N LEU A 147 -12.33 -5.82 14.26
CA LEU A 147 -12.81 -7.00 14.99
C LEU A 147 -12.84 -6.79 16.50
N ARG A 148 -11.84 -6.10 17.06
CA ARG A 148 -11.82 -5.75 18.50
C ARG A 148 -12.90 -4.75 18.87
N ALA A 149 -13.17 -3.77 18.02
CA ALA A 149 -14.19 -2.76 18.27
C ALA A 149 -15.62 -3.35 18.30
N PHE A 150 -15.85 -4.48 17.65
CA PHE A 150 -17.13 -5.20 17.69
C PHE A 150 -17.28 -6.14 18.89
N GLU A 151 -16.33 -6.15 19.82
CA GLU A 151 -16.36 -6.93 21.08
C GLU A 151 -16.77 -8.40 20.89
N ARG A 152 -16.35 -9.01 19.78
CA ARG A 152 -16.65 -10.42 19.52
C ARG A 152 -15.92 -11.30 20.51
N PRO A 153 -16.61 -12.29 21.12
CA PRO A 153 -15.95 -13.22 22.01
C PRO A 153 -14.85 -13.98 21.26
N PRO A 154 -13.71 -14.22 21.92
CA PRO A 154 -12.64 -14.98 21.29
C PRO A 154 -13.14 -16.40 20.95
N LEU A 155 -12.92 -16.83 19.71
CA LEU A 155 -13.18 -18.22 19.33
C LEU A 155 -12.21 -19.13 20.11
N ALA A 156 -12.74 -20.07 20.86
CA ALA A 156 -11.97 -21.11 21.51
C ALA A 156 -11.45 -22.09 20.44
N ALA A 157 -10.39 -21.71 19.75
CA ALA A 157 -9.76 -22.56 18.74
C ALA A 157 -8.87 -23.59 19.43
N GLY A 158 -9.05 -24.86 19.11
CA GLY A 158 -8.13 -25.91 19.53
C GLY A 158 -6.69 -25.65 19.02
N ARG A 159 -5.68 -26.19 19.73
CA ARG A 159 -4.26 -25.97 19.40
C ARG A 159 -3.92 -26.29 17.95
N GLY A 160 -4.53 -27.35 17.38
CA GLY A 160 -4.34 -27.75 15.99
C GLY A 160 -4.81 -26.67 14.99
N LEU A 161 -6.02 -26.11 15.20
CA LEU A 161 -6.56 -25.05 14.35
C LEU A 161 -5.70 -23.76 14.44
N ALA A 162 -5.27 -23.41 15.64
CA ALA A 162 -4.39 -22.26 15.83
C ALA A 162 -3.01 -22.43 15.15
N ALA A 163 -2.45 -23.64 15.17
CA ALA A 163 -1.20 -23.96 14.49
C ALA A 163 -1.38 -23.92 12.96
N ALA A 164 -2.45 -24.52 12.43
CA ALA A 164 -2.76 -24.50 11.01
C ALA A 164 -2.98 -23.07 10.50
N ALA A 165 -3.70 -22.21 11.25
CA ALA A 165 -3.91 -20.82 10.89
C ALA A 165 -2.59 -20.02 10.85
N ARG A 166 -1.68 -20.24 11.80
CA ARG A 166 -0.35 -19.60 11.79
C ARG A 166 0.48 -20.06 10.60
N LEU A 167 0.50 -21.38 10.32
CA LEU A 167 1.22 -21.90 9.15
C LEU A 167 0.64 -21.32 7.86
N GLY A 168 -0.70 -21.31 7.72
CA GLY A 168 -1.36 -20.72 6.56
C GLY A 168 -1.02 -19.24 6.36
N LEU A 169 -0.96 -18.46 7.46
CA LEU A 169 -0.55 -17.06 7.41
C LEU A 169 0.91 -16.91 6.94
N LEU A 170 1.84 -17.73 7.47
CA LEU A 170 3.25 -17.70 7.06
C LEU A 170 3.41 -18.06 5.58
N LEU A 171 2.71 -19.07 5.10
CA LEU A 171 2.72 -19.48 3.69
C LEU A 171 2.13 -18.36 2.81
N LEU A 172 1.05 -17.71 3.24
CA LEU A 172 0.45 -16.59 2.52
C LEU A 172 1.41 -15.40 2.42
N ILE A 173 2.10 -15.04 3.51
CA ILE A 173 3.11 -13.97 3.50
C ILE A 173 4.24 -14.33 2.53
N GLY A 174 4.74 -15.56 2.57
CA GLY A 174 5.76 -16.05 1.64
C GLY A 174 5.30 -15.99 0.18
N GLN A 175 4.07 -16.44 -0.10
CA GLN A 175 3.48 -16.39 -1.44
C GLN A 175 3.33 -14.97 -1.97
N VAL A 176 2.86 -14.03 -1.14
CA VAL A 176 2.73 -12.62 -1.52
C VAL A 176 4.11 -11.99 -1.74
N ALA A 177 5.09 -12.31 -0.90
CA ALA A 177 6.46 -11.81 -1.07
C ALA A 177 7.10 -12.31 -2.39
N LEU A 178 6.96 -13.59 -2.70
CA LEU A 178 7.44 -14.18 -3.95
C LEU A 178 6.71 -13.62 -5.17
N GLY A 179 5.38 -13.48 -5.11
CA GLY A 179 4.59 -12.88 -6.18
C GLY A 179 4.95 -11.42 -6.42
N GLY A 180 5.13 -10.64 -5.35
CA GLY A 180 5.63 -9.28 -5.42
C GLY A 180 7.02 -9.18 -6.03
N TRP A 181 7.93 -10.07 -5.62
CA TRP A 181 9.29 -10.15 -6.17
C TRP A 181 9.29 -10.49 -7.66
N THR A 182 8.52 -11.50 -8.09
CA THR A 182 8.36 -11.89 -9.50
C THR A 182 7.81 -10.72 -10.32
N SER A 183 6.73 -10.09 -9.85
CA SER A 183 6.11 -8.95 -10.53
C SER A 183 7.07 -7.77 -10.68
N THR A 184 7.82 -7.43 -9.63
CA THR A 184 8.71 -6.26 -9.63
C THR A 184 9.98 -6.46 -10.46
N ASN A 185 10.38 -7.70 -10.69
CA ASN A 185 11.46 -8.05 -11.62
C ASN A 185 10.98 -8.29 -13.05
N TYR A 186 9.68 -8.07 -13.37
CA TYR A 186 9.09 -8.33 -14.68
C TYR A 186 9.28 -9.79 -15.16
N ALA A 187 9.41 -10.72 -14.22
CA ALA A 187 9.73 -12.12 -14.49
C ALA A 187 8.49 -13.03 -14.67
N ALA A 188 7.28 -12.45 -14.71
CA ALA A 188 6.04 -13.23 -14.82
C ALA A 188 5.92 -14.02 -16.13
N LEU A 189 6.58 -13.56 -17.20
CA LEU A 189 6.60 -14.19 -18.52
C LEU A 189 8.00 -14.69 -18.90
N ALA A 190 8.89 -14.91 -17.94
CA ALA A 190 10.24 -15.41 -18.18
C ALA A 190 10.24 -16.87 -18.71
N CYS A 191 9.21 -17.66 -18.32
CA CYS A 191 8.97 -18.99 -18.86
C CYS A 191 7.81 -18.91 -19.84
N THR A 192 8.07 -19.15 -21.13
CA THR A 192 7.06 -19.13 -22.21
C THR A 192 6.27 -20.42 -22.28
N ASP A 193 6.85 -21.51 -21.75
CA ASP A 193 6.30 -22.88 -21.80
C ASP A 193 5.88 -23.31 -20.40
N PHE A 194 4.64 -23.06 -20.04
CA PHE A 194 4.05 -23.57 -18.81
C PHE A 194 3.12 -24.74 -19.15
N PRO A 195 3.23 -25.92 -18.47
CA PRO A 195 3.99 -26.20 -17.22
C PRO A 195 5.35 -26.89 -17.42
N ALA A 196 5.99 -26.78 -18.59
CA ALA A 196 7.27 -27.44 -18.88
C ALA A 196 8.48 -26.74 -18.23
#